data_d610ee05189a687335f3c20fef3c9dc3
#
_entry.id   d610ee05189a687335f3c20fef3c9dc3
#
_cell.length_a   1.000
_cell.length_b   1.000
_cell.length_c   1.000
_cell.angle_alpha   90.00
_cell.angle_beta   90.00
_cell.angle_gamma   90.00
#
_symmetry.space_group_name_H-M   'P 1'
#
loop_
_entity.id
_entity.type
_entity.pdbx_description
1 polymer ?
#
loop_
_entity_poly.entity_id
_entity_poly.type
_entity_poly.pdbx_seq_one_letter_code
_entity_poly.pdbx_strand_id
1 'polypeptide(L)'
;QESKYSPPMTTPTKLTLKRPDDWHVHLRDGAMMQAVVPPSARVFNRVIVMPNLVPPVTTASAAADYRRRIVQAAGDVTQPFTPLMTCYLTDACDPKALEQGFLDGVFTAAKLYPAGATTNSQSGVTDIAKIAGVLAKMEEIGMPLLIHGEVTDPSVDVFDREAVFIERILAPTRKKFPHLKIVFEHITTKDAADFVAEGALGIAATITPHHLTISRNA
;
A
#
# COMPACT_ATOMS: atom_id res chain seq x y z
N GLN A 1 51.81 21.86 6.23
CA GLN A 1 50.37 21.75 6.56
C GLN A 1 49.57 22.10 5.30
N GLU A 2 49.22 21.10 4.52
CA GLU A 2 48.34 21.27 3.34
C GLU A 2 46.89 21.45 3.83
N SER A 3 46.34 22.61 3.55
CA SER A 3 44.94 22.92 3.77
C SER A 3 44.04 22.03 2.90
N LYS A 4 43.30 21.11 3.52
CA LYS A 4 42.26 20.34 2.86
C LYS A 4 41.04 21.23 2.60
N TYR A 5 41.15 22.11 1.61
CA TYR A 5 39.98 22.86 1.13
C TYR A 5 39.22 21.95 0.14
N SER A 6 38.19 21.32 0.62
CA SER A 6 37.19 20.71 -0.31
C SER A 6 36.40 21.85 -0.94
N PRO A 7 36.29 21.92 -2.27
CA PRO A 7 35.48 22.96 -2.90
C PRO A 7 34.03 22.83 -2.44
N PRO A 8 33.29 23.92 -2.29
CA PRO A 8 31.89 23.88 -1.91
C PRO A 8 31.14 23.05 -2.94
N MET A 9 30.38 22.05 -2.47
CA MET A 9 29.48 21.29 -3.33
C MET A 9 28.47 22.26 -3.93
N THR A 10 28.57 22.52 -5.22
CA THR A 10 27.58 23.32 -5.93
C THR A 10 26.26 22.52 -5.94
N THR A 11 25.29 22.98 -5.18
CA THR A 11 23.95 22.39 -5.23
C THR A 11 23.43 22.55 -6.65
N PRO A 12 23.02 21.45 -7.33
CA PRO A 12 22.51 21.56 -8.67
C PRO A 12 21.25 22.44 -8.69
N THR A 13 21.26 23.45 -9.55
CA THR A 13 20.13 24.39 -9.69
C THR A 13 18.93 23.80 -10.42
N LYS A 14 19.10 22.63 -11.04
CA LYS A 14 18.05 21.92 -11.78
C LYS A 14 18.18 20.42 -11.56
N LEU A 15 17.07 19.79 -11.18
CA LEU A 15 16.92 18.33 -11.09
C LEU A 15 15.88 17.89 -12.12
N THR A 16 16.28 16.96 -13.01
CA THR A 16 15.35 16.32 -13.96
C THR A 16 15.06 14.90 -13.50
N LEU A 17 13.80 14.61 -13.24
CA LEU A 17 13.33 13.29 -12.78
C LEU A 17 12.37 12.69 -13.81
N LYS A 18 12.34 11.35 -13.89
CA LYS A 18 11.19 10.67 -14.45
C LYS A 18 9.96 11.03 -13.65
N ARG A 19 8.79 11.18 -14.30
CA ARG A 19 7.56 11.45 -13.58
C ARG A 19 7.33 10.33 -12.56
N PRO A 20 7.18 10.65 -11.26
CA PRO A 20 7.10 9.66 -10.21
C PRO A 20 5.77 8.92 -10.22
N ASP A 21 5.75 7.76 -9.57
CA ASP A 21 4.54 7.03 -9.21
C ASP A 21 4.34 7.13 -7.70
N ASP A 22 3.09 7.09 -7.24
CA ASP A 22 2.74 6.97 -5.83
C ASP A 22 2.18 5.57 -5.55
N TRP A 23 2.92 4.79 -4.77
CA TRP A 23 2.58 3.40 -4.52
C TRP A 23 1.63 3.20 -3.34
N HIS A 24 1.13 4.29 -2.71
CA HIS A 24 0.15 4.22 -1.63
C HIS A 24 -0.56 5.56 -1.44
N VAL A 25 -1.77 5.73 -1.97
CA VAL A 25 -2.52 6.97 -1.82
C VAL A 25 -3.98 6.73 -1.41
N HIS A 26 -4.47 7.59 -0.51
CA HIS A 26 -5.88 7.65 -0.12
C HIS A 26 -6.56 8.81 -0.83
N LEU A 27 -7.29 8.55 -1.88
CA LEU A 27 -8.02 9.59 -2.63
C LEU A 27 -9.42 9.88 -2.07
N ARG A 28 -9.88 9.07 -1.11
CA ARG A 28 -11.18 9.23 -0.45
C ARG A 28 -12.34 9.25 -1.46
N ASP A 29 -13.45 9.92 -1.14
CA ASP A 29 -14.61 10.09 -2.04
C ASP A 29 -15.25 11.47 -1.83
N GLY A 30 -16.25 11.83 -2.66
CA GLY A 30 -17.01 13.07 -2.55
C GLY A 30 -16.14 14.33 -2.61
N ALA A 31 -16.42 15.29 -1.73
CA ALA A 31 -15.73 16.58 -1.71
C ALA A 31 -14.22 16.48 -1.46
N MET A 32 -13.80 15.51 -0.64
CA MET A 32 -12.37 15.30 -0.38
C MET A 32 -11.64 14.78 -1.64
N MET A 33 -12.26 13.88 -2.41
CA MET A 33 -11.72 13.44 -3.69
C MET A 33 -11.49 14.61 -4.64
N GLN A 34 -12.44 15.52 -4.75
CA GLN A 34 -12.33 16.72 -5.61
C GLN A 34 -11.17 17.62 -5.21
N ALA A 35 -10.80 17.62 -3.92
CA ALA A 35 -9.68 18.43 -3.42
C ALA A 35 -8.31 17.76 -3.62
N VAL A 36 -8.21 16.41 -3.44
CA VAL A 36 -6.92 15.73 -3.39
C VAL A 36 -6.49 15.10 -4.71
N VAL A 37 -7.43 14.74 -5.61
CA VAL A 37 -7.10 14.10 -6.88
C VAL A 37 -6.37 15.03 -7.85
N PRO A 38 -6.79 16.30 -8.08
CA PRO A 38 -6.10 17.17 -9.03
C PRO A 38 -4.62 17.41 -8.71
N PRO A 39 -4.19 17.70 -7.46
CA PRO A 39 -2.78 17.82 -7.13
C PRO A 39 -2.01 16.52 -7.35
N SER A 40 -2.57 15.36 -6.98
CA SER A 40 -1.95 14.06 -7.22
C SER A 40 -1.77 13.78 -8.72
N ALA A 41 -2.81 14.06 -9.53
CA ALA A 41 -2.78 13.86 -10.97
C ALA A 41 -1.79 14.78 -11.71
N ARG A 42 -1.46 15.94 -11.16
CA ARG A 42 -0.41 16.82 -11.72
C ARG A 42 1.00 16.29 -11.47
N VAL A 43 1.23 15.59 -10.37
CA VAL A 43 2.56 15.14 -9.96
C VAL A 43 2.85 13.73 -10.42
N PHE A 44 1.93 12.79 -10.17
CA PHE A 44 2.17 11.35 -10.36
C PHE A 44 1.68 10.85 -11.72
N ASN A 45 2.41 9.87 -12.27
CA ASN A 45 2.01 9.16 -13.49
C ASN A 45 1.03 8.03 -13.17
N ARG A 46 1.37 7.19 -12.17
CA ARG A 46 0.52 6.12 -11.65
C ARG A 46 0.38 6.26 -10.16
N VAL A 47 -0.78 5.86 -9.64
CA VAL A 47 -1.01 5.84 -8.20
C VAL A 47 -1.72 4.55 -7.80
N ILE A 48 -1.24 3.86 -6.75
CA ILE A 48 -1.97 2.74 -6.14
C ILE A 48 -2.98 3.30 -5.16
N VAL A 49 -4.25 3.10 -5.49
CA VAL A 49 -5.39 3.68 -4.76
C VAL A 49 -5.83 2.75 -3.64
N MET A 50 -5.80 3.23 -2.41
CA MET A 50 -6.27 2.48 -1.25
C MET A 50 -7.79 2.34 -1.23
N PRO A 51 -8.32 1.14 -0.93
CA PRO A 51 -9.72 0.79 -1.14
C PRO A 51 -10.61 1.03 0.09
N ASN A 52 -10.09 1.61 1.18
CA ASN A 52 -10.79 1.78 2.46
C ASN A 52 -11.75 2.97 2.50
N LEU A 53 -12.71 2.94 1.61
CA LEU A 53 -13.89 3.82 1.62
C LEU A 53 -14.94 3.33 2.62
N VAL A 54 -16.07 4.00 2.70
CA VAL A 54 -17.28 3.56 3.40
C VAL A 54 -18.45 3.62 2.43
N PRO A 55 -18.96 2.46 1.95
CA PRO A 55 -18.46 1.10 2.17
C PRO A 55 -17.10 0.85 1.47
N PRO A 56 -16.31 -0.16 1.89
CA PRO A 56 -15.02 -0.48 1.28
C PRO A 56 -15.18 -1.05 -0.14
N VAL A 57 -14.13 -0.88 -0.96
CA VAL A 57 -14.09 -1.37 -2.35
C VAL A 57 -13.70 -2.85 -2.36
N THR A 58 -14.69 -3.72 -2.35
CA THR A 58 -14.50 -5.19 -2.26
C THR A 58 -14.77 -5.93 -3.57
N THR A 59 -15.33 -5.26 -4.58
CA THR A 59 -15.70 -5.89 -5.86
C THR A 59 -15.10 -5.15 -7.06
N ALA A 60 -14.94 -5.88 -8.17
CA ALA A 60 -14.43 -5.29 -9.41
C ALA A 60 -15.34 -4.16 -9.93
N SER A 61 -16.65 -4.32 -9.83
CA SER A 61 -17.59 -3.26 -10.21
C SER A 61 -17.40 -1.99 -9.37
N ALA A 62 -17.32 -2.12 -8.04
CA ALA A 62 -17.07 -0.98 -7.16
C ALA A 62 -15.73 -0.30 -7.45
N ALA A 63 -14.69 -1.07 -7.77
CA ALA A 63 -13.38 -0.54 -8.14
C ALA A 63 -13.42 0.22 -9.48
N ALA A 64 -14.12 -0.32 -10.48
CA ALA A 64 -14.30 0.35 -11.77
C ALA A 64 -15.08 1.67 -11.60
N ASP A 65 -16.13 1.68 -10.77
CA ASP A 65 -16.91 2.87 -10.46
C ASP A 65 -16.07 3.93 -9.72
N TYR A 66 -15.25 3.49 -8.76
CA TYR A 66 -14.33 4.37 -8.03
C TYR A 66 -13.29 4.96 -8.97
N ARG A 67 -12.69 4.14 -9.84
CA ARG A 67 -11.75 4.61 -10.87
C ARG A 67 -12.37 5.69 -11.78
N ARG A 68 -13.61 5.50 -12.23
CA ARG A 68 -14.30 6.50 -13.07
C ARG A 68 -14.42 7.84 -12.35
N ARG A 69 -14.82 7.83 -11.06
CA ARG A 69 -14.93 9.05 -10.25
C ARG A 69 -13.57 9.75 -10.07
N ILE A 70 -12.49 8.97 -9.83
CA ILE A 70 -11.13 9.51 -9.73
C ILE A 70 -10.69 10.17 -11.02
N VAL A 71 -10.88 9.51 -12.18
CA VAL A 71 -10.52 10.05 -13.49
C VAL A 71 -11.33 11.32 -13.78
N GLN A 72 -12.60 11.35 -13.45
CA GLN A 72 -13.42 12.55 -13.59
C GLN A 72 -12.95 13.69 -12.68
N ALA A 73 -12.58 13.40 -11.43
CA ALA A 73 -12.04 14.38 -10.48
C ALA A 73 -10.66 14.92 -10.88
N ALA A 74 -9.87 14.14 -11.62
CA ALA A 74 -8.58 14.60 -12.15
C ALA A 74 -8.75 15.74 -13.16
N GLY A 75 -9.88 15.80 -13.87
CA GLY A 75 -10.17 16.81 -14.88
C GLY A 75 -9.20 16.73 -16.07
N ASP A 76 -9.02 17.88 -16.73
CA ASP A 76 -8.15 18.00 -17.91
C ASP A 76 -6.67 18.09 -17.50
N VAL A 77 -6.08 16.96 -17.14
CA VAL A 77 -4.62 16.89 -16.90
C VAL A 77 -3.88 16.74 -18.21
N THR A 78 -2.85 17.55 -18.40
CA THR A 78 -2.03 17.57 -19.64
C THR A 78 -1.10 16.36 -19.77
N GLN A 79 -0.93 15.60 -18.71
CA GLN A 79 -0.04 14.45 -18.62
C GLN A 79 -0.82 13.18 -18.24
N PRO A 80 -0.41 11.99 -18.67
CA PRO A 80 -1.07 10.74 -18.29
C PRO A 80 -1.15 10.58 -16.77
N PHE A 81 -2.32 10.18 -16.28
CA PHE A 81 -2.57 9.84 -14.88
C PHE A 81 -3.36 8.54 -14.81
N THR A 82 -2.80 7.53 -14.16
CA THR A 82 -3.38 6.18 -14.13
C THR A 82 -3.64 5.72 -12.70
N PRO A 83 -4.89 5.74 -12.22
CA PRO A 83 -5.28 5.09 -10.98
C PRO A 83 -5.20 3.56 -11.12
N LEU A 84 -4.41 2.92 -10.28
CA LEU A 84 -4.27 1.48 -10.14
C LEU A 84 -5.13 1.04 -8.95
N MET A 85 -6.23 0.33 -9.23
CA MET A 85 -7.24 0.01 -8.22
C MET A 85 -6.85 -1.22 -7.41
N THR A 86 -7.23 -1.24 -6.14
CA THR A 86 -7.00 -2.36 -5.23
C THR A 86 -8.30 -2.90 -4.67
N CYS A 87 -8.32 -4.22 -4.38
CA CYS A 87 -9.41 -4.88 -3.69
C CYS A 87 -9.21 -4.81 -2.17
N TYR A 88 -10.22 -4.39 -1.43
CA TYR A 88 -10.23 -4.48 0.04
C TYR A 88 -10.52 -5.91 0.47
N LEU A 89 -9.58 -6.57 1.15
CA LEU A 89 -9.76 -7.92 1.66
C LEU A 89 -10.63 -7.93 2.94
N THR A 90 -11.61 -8.82 2.95
CA THR A 90 -12.45 -9.14 4.12
C THR A 90 -12.39 -10.64 4.39
N ASP A 91 -12.87 -11.09 5.55
CA ASP A 91 -12.98 -12.52 5.88
C ASP A 91 -13.81 -13.32 4.85
N ALA A 92 -14.73 -12.64 4.14
CA ALA A 92 -15.64 -13.24 3.15
C ALA A 92 -15.19 -13.05 1.69
N CYS A 93 -13.94 -12.62 1.45
CA CYS A 93 -13.43 -12.43 0.09
C CYS A 93 -13.48 -13.73 -0.71
N ASP A 94 -14.11 -13.70 -1.90
CA ASP A 94 -14.16 -14.83 -2.82
C ASP A 94 -12.89 -14.85 -3.68
N PRO A 95 -12.05 -15.92 -3.60
CA PRO A 95 -10.85 -16.04 -4.41
C PRO A 95 -11.10 -15.99 -5.92
N LYS A 96 -12.22 -16.55 -6.40
CA LYS A 96 -12.56 -16.57 -7.84
C LYS A 96 -12.95 -15.18 -8.34
N ALA A 97 -13.75 -14.45 -7.58
CA ALA A 97 -14.12 -13.07 -7.92
C ALA A 97 -12.90 -12.14 -7.92
N LEU A 98 -11.97 -12.34 -6.98
CA LEU A 98 -10.70 -11.60 -6.92
C LEU A 98 -9.83 -11.91 -8.15
N GLU A 99 -9.64 -13.20 -8.48
CA GLU A 99 -8.92 -13.66 -9.66
C GLU A 99 -9.47 -13.02 -10.93
N GLN A 100 -10.80 -13.10 -11.14
CA GLN A 100 -11.42 -12.51 -12.33
C GLN A 100 -11.17 -11.02 -12.43
N GLY A 101 -11.34 -10.28 -11.32
CA GLY A 101 -11.07 -8.83 -11.30
C GLY A 101 -9.61 -8.46 -11.59
N PHE A 102 -8.66 -9.33 -11.23
CA PHE A 102 -7.24 -9.16 -11.55
C PHE A 102 -6.97 -9.48 -13.03
N LEU A 103 -7.47 -10.58 -13.54
CA LEU A 103 -7.29 -10.99 -14.95
C LEU A 103 -7.95 -9.99 -15.92
N ASP A 104 -9.07 -9.40 -15.55
CA ASP A 104 -9.75 -8.35 -16.31
C ASP A 104 -9.03 -6.98 -16.24
N GLY A 105 -7.92 -6.89 -15.49
CA GLY A 105 -7.16 -5.66 -15.33
C GLY A 105 -7.87 -4.56 -14.51
N VAL A 106 -8.91 -4.91 -13.75
CA VAL A 106 -9.62 -4.00 -12.85
C VAL A 106 -8.82 -3.80 -11.57
N PHE A 107 -8.38 -4.90 -10.95
CA PHE A 107 -7.49 -4.84 -9.78
C PHE A 107 -6.03 -4.96 -10.20
N THR A 108 -5.17 -4.18 -9.55
CA THR A 108 -3.70 -4.30 -9.66
C THR A 108 -3.13 -5.09 -8.49
N ALA A 109 -3.75 -5.02 -7.33
CA ALA A 109 -3.33 -5.66 -6.09
C ALA A 109 -4.54 -5.83 -5.15
N ALA A 110 -4.37 -6.58 -4.06
CA ALA A 110 -5.33 -6.61 -2.97
C ALA A 110 -4.71 -6.03 -1.69
N LYS A 111 -5.51 -5.32 -0.91
CA LYS A 111 -5.09 -4.66 0.33
C LYS A 111 -5.66 -5.37 1.55
N LEU A 112 -4.78 -5.78 2.42
CA LEU A 112 -5.08 -6.34 3.74
C LEU A 112 -5.00 -5.25 4.80
N TYR A 113 -6.10 -5.06 5.51
CA TYR A 113 -6.18 -4.36 6.78
C TYR A 113 -6.55 -5.35 7.87
N PRO A 114 -5.77 -5.47 8.96
CA PRO A 114 -6.31 -6.11 10.17
C PRO A 114 -7.52 -5.34 10.67
N ALA A 115 -8.57 -6.04 11.06
CA ALA A 115 -9.83 -5.42 11.49
C ALA A 115 -9.59 -4.46 12.66
N GLY A 116 -9.98 -3.18 12.49
CA GLY A 116 -9.83 -2.15 13.50
C GLY A 116 -8.43 -1.53 13.64
N ALA A 117 -7.46 -1.88 12.79
CA ALA A 117 -6.09 -1.36 12.89
C ALA A 117 -5.97 0.13 12.54
N THR A 118 -6.81 0.63 11.63
CA THR A 118 -6.71 1.99 11.12
C THR A 118 -8.07 2.52 10.65
N THR A 119 -8.09 3.71 10.06
CA THR A 119 -9.30 4.37 9.52
C THR A 119 -10.01 3.47 8.52
N ASN A 120 -11.33 3.28 8.70
CA ASN A 120 -12.21 2.47 7.85
C ASN A 120 -11.73 1.01 7.67
N SER A 121 -11.15 0.43 8.74
CA SER A 121 -10.65 -0.95 8.73
C SER A 121 -11.55 -1.94 9.50
N GLN A 122 -12.72 -1.52 9.93
CA GLN A 122 -13.66 -2.37 10.71
C GLN A 122 -14.07 -3.63 9.96
N SER A 123 -14.20 -3.54 8.63
CA SER A 123 -14.51 -4.67 7.75
C SER A 123 -13.29 -5.49 7.33
N GLY A 124 -12.11 -5.19 7.88
CA GLY A 124 -10.86 -5.86 7.54
C GLY A 124 -10.81 -7.32 7.97
N VAL A 125 -9.66 -7.92 7.76
CA VAL A 125 -9.43 -9.33 8.07
C VAL A 125 -9.27 -9.51 9.58
N THR A 126 -10.09 -10.38 10.17
CA THR A 126 -10.03 -10.67 11.61
C THR A 126 -9.04 -11.78 11.93
N ASP A 127 -8.80 -12.70 10.98
CA ASP A 127 -7.82 -13.78 11.08
C ASP A 127 -7.28 -14.10 9.70
N ILE A 128 -5.96 -14.09 9.55
CA ILE A 128 -5.27 -14.42 8.28
C ILE A 128 -5.59 -15.82 7.78
N ALA A 129 -5.91 -16.75 8.68
CA ALA A 129 -6.28 -18.12 8.32
C ALA A 129 -7.58 -18.19 7.50
N LYS A 130 -8.52 -17.26 7.72
CA LYS A 130 -9.81 -17.20 7.00
C LYS A 130 -9.63 -16.89 5.52
N ILE A 131 -8.60 -16.14 5.18
CA ILE A 131 -8.30 -15.76 3.80
C ILE A 131 -7.18 -16.60 3.17
N ALA A 132 -6.81 -17.74 3.77
CA ALA A 132 -5.73 -18.58 3.25
C ALA A 132 -5.95 -19.02 1.79
N GLY A 133 -7.20 -19.31 1.39
CA GLY A 133 -7.56 -19.61 0.01
C GLY A 133 -7.40 -18.44 -0.95
N VAL A 134 -7.65 -17.21 -0.46
CA VAL A 134 -7.42 -15.98 -1.21
C VAL A 134 -5.92 -15.76 -1.43
N LEU A 135 -5.11 -15.93 -0.37
CA LEU A 135 -3.65 -15.77 -0.47
C LEU A 135 -3.02 -16.80 -1.39
N ALA A 136 -3.48 -18.06 -1.33
CA ALA A 136 -3.04 -19.12 -2.26
C ALA A 136 -3.36 -18.74 -3.72
N LYS A 137 -4.57 -18.24 -3.98
CA LYS A 137 -4.96 -17.78 -5.31
C LYS A 137 -4.13 -16.58 -5.78
N MET A 138 -3.88 -15.60 -4.90
CA MET A 138 -3.02 -14.46 -5.23
C MET A 138 -1.59 -14.88 -5.56
N GLU A 139 -1.04 -15.85 -4.82
CA GLU A 139 0.27 -16.44 -5.12
C GLU A 139 0.27 -17.09 -6.51
N GLU A 140 -0.74 -17.92 -6.82
CA GLU A 140 -0.90 -18.63 -8.09
C GLU A 140 -0.93 -17.67 -9.29
N ILE A 141 -1.72 -16.61 -9.21
CA ILE A 141 -1.88 -15.63 -10.31
C ILE A 141 -0.84 -14.51 -10.30
N GLY A 142 0.05 -14.48 -9.32
CA GLY A 142 1.08 -13.44 -9.17
C GLY A 142 0.54 -12.06 -8.77
N MET A 143 -0.66 -11.99 -8.17
CA MET A 143 -1.26 -10.74 -7.69
C MET A 143 -0.59 -10.25 -6.40
N PRO A 144 -0.14 -8.99 -6.31
CA PRO A 144 0.49 -8.47 -5.10
C PRO A 144 -0.49 -8.32 -3.93
N LEU A 145 -0.03 -8.67 -2.73
CA LEU A 145 -0.67 -8.38 -1.46
C LEU A 145 -0.04 -7.14 -0.82
N LEU A 146 -0.83 -6.10 -0.60
CA LEU A 146 -0.42 -4.90 0.11
C LEU A 146 -0.90 -5.01 1.55
N ILE A 147 -0.01 -4.82 2.53
CA ILE A 147 -0.32 -5.11 3.95
C ILE A 147 -0.18 -3.85 4.81
N HIS A 148 -1.22 -3.51 5.56
CA HIS A 148 -1.12 -2.69 6.77
C HIS A 148 -0.70 -3.62 7.92
N GLY A 149 0.53 -3.49 8.38
CA GLY A 149 1.17 -4.49 9.22
C GLY A 149 1.22 -4.14 10.69
N GLU A 150 0.07 -4.10 11.34
CA GLU A 150 -0.03 -3.90 12.79
C GLU A 150 -0.98 -4.90 13.42
N VAL A 151 -0.63 -5.40 14.61
CA VAL A 151 -1.58 -6.14 15.46
C VAL A 151 -2.54 -5.17 16.15
N THR A 152 -3.77 -5.63 16.42
CA THR A 152 -4.82 -4.83 17.07
C THR A 152 -5.04 -5.22 18.53
N ASP A 153 -4.19 -6.08 19.08
CA ASP A 153 -4.22 -6.49 20.48
C ASP A 153 -3.94 -5.28 21.38
N PRO A 154 -4.88 -4.86 22.24
CA PRO A 154 -4.72 -3.69 23.11
C PRO A 154 -3.64 -3.88 24.20
N SER A 155 -3.20 -5.11 24.45
CA SER A 155 -2.09 -5.39 25.38
C SER A 155 -0.72 -5.13 24.78
N VAL A 156 -0.61 -4.95 23.44
CA VAL A 156 0.62 -4.65 22.74
C VAL A 156 0.81 -3.14 22.63
N ASP A 157 1.96 -2.63 23.11
CA ASP A 157 2.32 -1.23 22.96
C ASP A 157 2.29 -0.80 21.48
N VAL A 158 1.80 0.41 21.21
CA VAL A 158 1.63 0.92 19.85
C VAL A 158 2.93 0.88 19.03
N PHE A 159 4.08 1.08 19.68
CA PHE A 159 5.39 1.05 19.03
C PHE A 159 5.90 -0.36 18.72
N ASP A 160 5.31 -1.40 19.32
CA ASP A 160 5.71 -2.79 19.12
C ASP A 160 4.76 -3.55 18.17
N ARG A 161 3.63 -2.94 17.79
CA ARG A 161 2.59 -3.58 16.98
C ARG A 161 3.08 -4.09 15.63
N GLU A 162 3.97 -3.36 14.98
CA GLU A 162 4.53 -3.76 13.68
C GLU A 162 5.49 -4.95 13.84
N ALA A 163 6.39 -4.92 14.84
CA ALA A 163 7.31 -6.03 15.12
C ALA A 163 6.55 -7.31 15.50
N VAL A 164 5.52 -7.18 16.34
CA VAL A 164 4.66 -8.31 16.74
C VAL A 164 3.85 -8.85 15.54
N PHE A 165 3.42 -7.99 14.63
CA PHE A 165 2.76 -8.40 13.38
C PHE A 165 3.71 -9.23 12.50
N ILE A 166 4.97 -8.81 12.37
CA ILE A 166 5.99 -9.56 11.63
C ILE A 166 6.12 -10.97 12.22
N GLU A 167 6.33 -11.06 13.53
CA GLU A 167 6.54 -12.34 14.21
C GLU A 167 5.33 -13.27 14.09
N ARG A 168 4.13 -12.76 14.44
CA ARG A 168 2.93 -13.60 14.59
C ARG A 168 2.21 -13.87 13.28
N ILE A 169 2.30 -12.98 12.29
CA ILE A 169 1.45 -13.02 11.09
C ILE A 169 2.27 -13.03 9.80
N LEU A 170 3.17 -12.05 9.61
CA LEU A 170 3.81 -11.85 8.31
C LEU A 170 4.82 -12.97 7.99
N ALA A 171 5.72 -13.29 8.93
CA ALA A 171 6.74 -14.33 8.74
C ALA A 171 6.11 -15.73 8.56
N PRO A 172 5.10 -16.17 9.37
CA PRO A 172 4.36 -17.40 9.11
C PRO A 172 3.63 -17.40 7.76
N THR A 173 3.03 -16.26 7.37
CA THR A 173 2.36 -16.13 6.07
C THR A 173 3.34 -16.30 4.92
N ARG A 174 4.50 -15.63 4.99
CA ARG A 174 5.57 -15.76 3.99
C ARG A 174 6.10 -17.20 3.89
N LYS A 175 6.24 -17.88 5.03
CA LYS A 175 6.66 -19.30 5.05
C LYS A 175 5.63 -20.20 4.38
N LYS A 176 4.32 -19.90 4.57
CA LYS A 176 3.22 -20.69 4.00
C LYS A 176 3.03 -20.42 2.50
N PHE A 177 3.25 -19.18 2.06
CA PHE A 177 3.10 -18.71 0.68
C PHE A 177 4.42 -18.09 0.19
N PRO A 178 5.42 -18.93 -0.17
CA PRO A 178 6.79 -18.48 -0.45
C PRO A 178 6.93 -17.65 -1.74
N HIS A 179 5.98 -17.75 -2.66
CA HIS A 179 6.00 -17.01 -3.92
C HIS A 179 5.00 -15.83 -3.96
N LEU A 180 4.21 -15.64 -2.89
CA LEU A 180 3.29 -14.51 -2.79
C LEU A 180 4.09 -13.19 -2.82
N LYS A 181 3.74 -12.31 -3.74
CA LYS A 181 4.31 -10.96 -3.78
C LYS A 181 3.70 -10.14 -2.65
N ILE A 182 4.53 -9.62 -1.77
CA ILE A 182 4.10 -8.85 -0.60
C ILE A 182 4.71 -7.46 -0.64
N VAL A 183 3.89 -6.44 -0.43
CA VAL A 183 4.32 -5.07 -0.15
C VAL A 183 3.92 -4.73 1.29
N PHE A 184 4.90 -4.63 2.15
CA PHE A 184 4.73 -4.20 3.54
C PHE A 184 4.68 -2.68 3.55
N GLU A 185 3.50 -2.10 3.79
CA GLU A 185 3.28 -0.70 3.50
C GLU A 185 3.57 0.21 4.69
N HIS A 186 4.05 1.44 4.39
CA HIS A 186 4.33 2.53 5.34
C HIS A 186 5.06 2.03 6.61
N ILE A 187 6.11 1.23 6.41
CA ILE A 187 6.88 0.64 7.52
C ILE A 187 7.49 1.73 8.41
N THR A 188 7.51 1.48 9.73
CA THR A 188 7.92 2.45 10.75
C THR A 188 9.07 2.00 11.62
N THR A 189 9.36 0.69 11.66
CA THR A 189 10.34 0.10 12.58
C THR A 189 11.58 -0.41 11.85
N LYS A 190 12.67 -0.56 12.62
CA LYS A 190 13.87 -1.25 12.15
C LYS A 190 13.56 -2.70 11.81
N ASP A 191 12.72 -3.37 12.62
CA ASP A 191 12.32 -4.77 12.39
C ASP A 191 11.67 -4.97 11.03
N ALA A 192 10.81 -4.04 10.60
CA ALA A 192 10.21 -4.07 9.28
C ALA A 192 11.23 -3.82 8.16
N ALA A 193 12.14 -2.88 8.35
CA ALA A 193 13.20 -2.60 7.39
C ALA A 193 14.13 -3.80 7.22
N ASP A 194 14.56 -4.42 8.31
CA ASP A 194 15.40 -5.62 8.30
C ASP A 194 14.65 -6.79 7.63
N PHE A 195 13.38 -7.05 8.00
CA PHE A 195 12.58 -8.11 7.41
C PHE A 195 12.47 -8.00 5.89
N VAL A 196 12.30 -6.78 5.38
CA VAL A 196 12.21 -6.54 3.93
C VAL A 196 13.59 -6.64 3.27
N ALA A 197 14.64 -6.10 3.89
CA ALA A 197 16.00 -6.11 3.36
C ALA A 197 16.58 -7.54 3.31
N GLU A 198 16.30 -8.37 4.31
CA GLU A 198 16.72 -9.77 4.39
C GLU A 198 15.79 -10.71 3.62
N GLY A 199 14.62 -10.20 3.22
CA GLY A 199 13.60 -10.96 2.50
C GLY A 199 14.08 -11.43 1.13
N ALA A 200 13.62 -12.63 0.74
CA ALA A 200 13.82 -13.14 -0.62
C ALA A 200 13.04 -12.31 -1.65
N LEU A 201 13.29 -12.57 -2.94
CA LEU A 201 12.53 -11.95 -4.04
C LEU A 201 11.02 -12.04 -3.80
N GLY A 202 10.30 -10.95 -4.10
CA GLY A 202 8.85 -10.85 -3.95
C GLY A 202 8.39 -10.16 -2.66
N ILE A 203 9.31 -9.60 -1.86
CA ILE A 203 8.98 -8.70 -0.75
C ILE A 203 9.47 -7.29 -1.08
N ALA A 204 8.63 -6.29 -0.82
CA ALA A 204 8.94 -4.87 -0.92
C ALA A 204 8.28 -4.10 0.23
N ALA A 205 8.64 -2.84 0.40
CA ALA A 205 8.00 -1.95 1.36
C ALA A 205 7.65 -0.60 0.73
N THR A 206 6.73 0.13 1.36
CA THR A 206 6.55 1.56 1.13
C THR A 206 6.95 2.34 2.40
N ILE A 207 7.46 3.55 2.18
CA ILE A 207 7.86 4.49 3.23
C ILE A 207 7.19 5.81 2.93
N THR A 208 6.63 6.46 3.95
CA THR A 208 6.01 7.79 3.79
C THR A 208 6.99 8.90 4.18
N PRO A 209 6.82 10.14 3.65
CA PRO A 209 7.72 11.24 3.98
C PRO A 209 7.81 11.54 5.48
N HIS A 210 6.70 11.46 6.21
CA HIS A 210 6.70 11.73 7.66
C HIS A 210 7.45 10.64 8.45
N HIS A 211 7.51 9.39 8.00
CA HIS A 211 8.32 8.35 8.63
C HIS A 211 9.84 8.57 8.45
N LEU A 212 10.24 9.41 7.50
CA LEU A 212 11.63 9.81 7.30
C LEU A 212 12.01 11.08 8.09
N THR A 213 11.04 11.83 8.59
CA THR A 213 11.27 13.14 9.22
C THR A 213 10.89 13.18 10.69
N ILE A 214 9.96 12.34 11.14
CA ILE A 214 9.47 12.29 12.51
C ILE A 214 9.95 10.98 13.15
N SER A 215 10.56 11.09 14.33
CA SER A 215 10.97 9.94 15.13
C SER A 215 10.08 9.78 16.36
N ARG A 216 10.21 8.62 17.04
CA ARG A 216 9.53 8.32 18.31
C ARG A 216 9.76 9.40 19.39
N ASN A 217 10.88 10.11 19.32
CA ASN A 217 11.29 11.12 20.30
C ASN A 217 11.05 12.56 19.81
N ALA A 218 10.30 12.76 18.74
CA ALA A 218 9.99 14.07 18.19
C ALA A 218 8.80 14.72 18.93
#